data_18dc768e57ec4ef67efbb60994d4fed5
#
_entry.id   18dc768e57ec4ef67efbb60994d4fed5
#
_cell.length_a   1.000
_cell.length_b   1.000
_cell.length_c   1.000
_cell.angle_alpha   90.00
_cell.angle_beta   90.00
_cell.angle_gamma   90.00
#
_symmetry.space_group_name_H-M   'P 1'
#
loop_
_entity.id
_entity.type
_entity.pdbx_description
1 polymer ?
#
loop_
_entity_poly.entity_id
_entity_poly.type
_entity_poly.pdbx_seq_one_letter_code
_entity_poly.pdbx_strand_id
1 'polypeptide(L)'
;VRRPILKSPAFLAALSVLVLGAVALQVSLARMQVVLRKLPIYAKDDLPLRTIASSVPGWERVGQDNILSKEVIEELGTENYLSRVYRGEFNGKPVIIELHLAYYTGMIDTVPHVPERCFVGGGMVQDGATQTVPIPLDLERLSIDPYVDQAEYGSVYSAVGENFQSVRMPFELDSRLKLRVTPFLDVRSDRRVFAGYFFLANGGIASSANDVRVLSFDPQTTYAYYTKVQFTSWDVESSEELGVIAGSLLDELLPQIMRRVPDWIEVMEGRYPPDNPNQPTPSNG
;
A
#
# COMPACT_ATOMS: atom_id res chain seq x y z
N VAL A 1 -31.48 -54.97 -1.55
CA VAL A 1 -31.42 -53.98 -2.66
C VAL A 1 -31.27 -52.61 -2.04
N ARG A 2 -30.07 -52.02 -2.11
CA ARG A 2 -29.81 -50.64 -1.65
C ARG A 2 -30.55 -49.69 -2.61
N ARG A 3 -31.59 -48.98 -2.13
CA ARG A 3 -32.21 -47.89 -2.91
C ARG A 3 -31.16 -46.87 -3.26
N PRO A 4 -31.08 -46.41 -4.53
CA PRO A 4 -30.10 -45.39 -4.91
C PRO A 4 -30.34 -44.12 -4.08
N ILE A 5 -29.31 -43.62 -3.41
CA ILE A 5 -29.33 -42.44 -2.51
C ILE A 5 -30.00 -41.23 -3.19
N LEU A 6 -29.79 -41.10 -4.49
CA LEU A 6 -30.36 -40.04 -5.34
C LEU A 6 -31.91 -40.04 -5.42
N LYS A 7 -32.61 -41.15 -5.05
CA LYS A 7 -34.08 -41.25 -5.02
C LYS A 7 -34.65 -41.16 -3.60
N SER A 8 -33.81 -40.91 -2.60
CA SER A 8 -34.27 -40.70 -1.23
C SER A 8 -34.94 -39.34 -1.10
N PRO A 9 -36.18 -39.23 -0.58
CA PRO A 9 -36.85 -37.95 -0.38
C PRO A 9 -36.07 -37.02 0.57
N ALA A 10 -35.37 -37.58 1.56
CA ALA A 10 -34.51 -36.82 2.45
C ALA A 10 -33.29 -36.21 1.71
N PHE A 11 -32.68 -36.94 0.77
CA PHE A 11 -31.61 -36.44 -0.06
C PHE A 11 -32.10 -35.32 -0.99
N LEU A 12 -33.26 -35.52 -1.62
CA LEU A 12 -33.83 -34.50 -2.51
C LEU A 12 -34.19 -33.22 -1.74
N ALA A 13 -34.75 -33.34 -0.55
CA ALA A 13 -35.06 -32.21 0.31
C ALA A 13 -33.79 -31.47 0.72
N ALA A 14 -32.73 -32.15 1.16
CA ALA A 14 -31.47 -31.54 1.52
C ALA A 14 -30.80 -30.85 0.31
N LEU A 15 -30.81 -31.52 -0.84
CA LEU A 15 -30.28 -30.91 -2.09
C LEU A 15 -31.04 -29.65 -2.49
N SER A 16 -32.38 -29.70 -2.40
CA SER A 16 -33.23 -28.54 -2.71
C SER A 16 -32.91 -27.35 -1.79
N VAL A 17 -32.76 -27.59 -0.48
CA VAL A 17 -32.39 -26.53 0.48
C VAL A 17 -31.03 -25.95 0.14
N LEU A 18 -30.01 -26.76 -0.19
CA LEU A 18 -28.68 -26.29 -0.58
C LEU A 18 -28.71 -25.48 -1.87
N VAL A 19 -29.44 -25.95 -2.90
CA VAL A 19 -29.54 -25.24 -4.17
C VAL A 19 -30.28 -23.90 -4.01
N LEU A 20 -31.43 -23.90 -3.31
CA LEU A 20 -32.18 -22.68 -3.03
C LEU A 20 -31.36 -21.70 -2.18
N GLY A 21 -30.64 -22.17 -1.19
CA GLY A 21 -29.73 -21.38 -0.37
C GLY A 21 -28.60 -20.75 -1.22
N ALA A 22 -27.98 -21.55 -2.09
CA ALA A 22 -26.94 -21.06 -2.98
C ALA A 22 -27.45 -19.98 -3.96
N VAL A 23 -28.63 -20.22 -4.56
CA VAL A 23 -29.27 -19.24 -5.45
C VAL A 23 -29.65 -17.96 -4.70
N ALA A 24 -30.25 -18.08 -3.51
CA ALA A 24 -30.61 -16.94 -2.69
C ALA A 24 -29.36 -16.12 -2.28
N LEU A 25 -28.27 -16.80 -1.91
CA LEU A 25 -27.00 -16.15 -1.60
C LEU A 25 -26.45 -15.39 -2.83
N GLN A 26 -26.42 -16.04 -4.00
CA GLN A 26 -25.93 -15.39 -5.24
C GLN A 26 -26.77 -14.15 -5.60
N VAL A 27 -28.10 -14.26 -5.52
CA VAL A 27 -28.99 -13.12 -5.78
C VAL A 27 -28.77 -12.00 -4.76
N SER A 28 -28.54 -12.33 -3.49
CA SER A 28 -28.26 -11.34 -2.45
C SER A 28 -26.94 -10.64 -2.68
N LEU A 29 -25.86 -11.40 -2.96
CA LEU A 29 -24.55 -10.82 -3.28
C LEU A 29 -24.60 -9.92 -4.52
N ALA A 30 -25.31 -10.34 -5.57
CA ALA A 30 -25.48 -9.53 -6.77
C ALA A 30 -26.27 -8.22 -6.51
N ARG A 31 -27.31 -8.27 -5.67
CA ARG A 31 -28.09 -7.07 -5.28
C ARG A 31 -27.28 -6.12 -4.41
N MET A 32 -26.41 -6.64 -3.57
CA MET A 32 -25.52 -5.88 -2.70
C MET A 32 -24.26 -5.39 -3.42
N GLN A 33 -24.09 -5.72 -4.71
CA GLN A 33 -22.91 -5.41 -5.53
C GLN A 33 -21.59 -5.85 -4.86
N VAL A 34 -21.62 -6.97 -4.12
CA VAL A 34 -20.45 -7.47 -3.41
C VAL A 34 -19.46 -8.11 -4.38
N VAL A 35 -18.27 -7.53 -4.48
CA VAL A 35 -17.16 -8.02 -5.30
C VAL A 35 -16.20 -8.82 -4.45
N LEU A 36 -16.30 -10.17 -4.53
CA LEU A 36 -15.45 -11.08 -3.76
C LEU A 36 -14.05 -11.26 -4.37
N ARG A 37 -13.92 -11.06 -5.67
CA ARG A 37 -12.64 -11.19 -6.38
C ARG A 37 -12.20 -9.84 -6.92
N LYS A 38 -11.08 -9.33 -6.41
CA LYS A 38 -10.50 -8.08 -6.87
C LYS A 38 -9.75 -8.25 -8.19
N LEU A 39 -9.90 -7.28 -9.07
CA LEU A 39 -9.13 -7.18 -10.29
C LEU A 39 -7.85 -6.38 -10.06
N PRO A 40 -6.78 -6.68 -10.80
CA PRO A 40 -5.58 -5.87 -10.78
C PRO A 40 -5.84 -4.49 -11.39
N ILE A 41 -5.11 -3.51 -10.87
CA ILE A 41 -5.13 -2.13 -11.37
C ILE A 41 -3.71 -1.56 -11.27
N TYR A 42 -3.33 -0.68 -12.19
CA TYR A 42 -2.01 -0.06 -12.24
C TYR A 42 -2.14 1.45 -12.36
N ALA A 43 -1.05 2.19 -12.17
CA ALA A 43 -1.06 3.63 -12.39
C ALA A 43 -1.39 3.95 -13.86
N LYS A 44 -2.01 5.10 -14.11
CA LYS A 44 -2.47 5.51 -15.44
C LYS A 44 -1.34 5.58 -16.48
N ASP A 45 -0.15 5.98 -16.05
CA ASP A 45 1.03 6.10 -16.91
C ASP A 45 1.87 4.80 -16.95
N ASP A 46 1.43 3.75 -16.27
CA ASP A 46 2.15 2.46 -16.09
C ASP A 46 3.61 2.63 -15.66
N LEU A 47 3.89 3.64 -14.85
CA LEU A 47 5.23 3.95 -14.37
C LEU A 47 5.63 2.99 -13.24
N PRO A 48 6.70 2.20 -13.40
CA PRO A 48 7.16 1.33 -12.32
C PRO A 48 7.87 2.13 -11.22
N LEU A 49 7.83 1.62 -9.98
CA LEU A 49 8.45 2.26 -8.80
C LEU A 49 9.94 2.55 -8.99
N ARG A 50 10.67 1.72 -9.75
CA ARG A 50 12.10 1.95 -10.05
C ARG A 50 12.40 3.26 -10.80
N THR A 51 11.40 3.91 -11.39
CA THR A 51 11.55 5.18 -12.10
C THR A 51 11.45 6.41 -11.18
N ILE A 52 11.27 6.23 -9.88
CA ILE A 52 11.36 7.30 -8.87
C ILE A 52 12.77 7.92 -8.94
N ALA A 53 12.84 9.23 -8.78
CA ALA A 53 14.10 9.97 -8.86
C ALA A 53 15.17 9.40 -7.92
N SER A 54 16.38 9.29 -8.44
CA SER A 54 17.54 8.78 -7.68
C SER A 54 18.17 9.83 -6.75
N SER A 55 17.91 11.11 -7.02
CA SER A 55 18.34 12.22 -6.18
C SER A 55 17.24 13.24 -6.12
N VAL A 56 17.00 13.79 -4.95
CA VAL A 56 16.00 14.82 -4.67
C VAL A 56 16.63 15.84 -3.71
N PRO A 57 16.05 17.03 -3.54
CA PRO A 57 16.57 18.02 -2.62
C PRO A 57 16.89 17.42 -1.23
N GLY A 58 18.12 17.62 -0.77
CA GLY A 58 18.60 17.09 0.52
C GLY A 58 18.94 15.60 0.56
N TRP A 59 18.68 14.82 -0.52
CA TRP A 59 18.89 13.40 -0.54
C TRP A 59 19.52 12.90 -1.84
N GLU A 60 20.58 12.11 -1.73
CA GLU A 60 21.30 11.54 -2.86
C GLU A 60 21.34 10.00 -2.73
N ARG A 61 21.17 9.31 -3.86
CA ARG A 61 21.32 7.85 -3.90
C ARG A 61 22.76 7.44 -3.62
N VAL A 62 22.93 6.43 -2.78
CA VAL A 62 24.20 5.77 -2.53
C VAL A 62 24.28 4.47 -3.33
N GLY A 63 25.26 4.36 -4.21
CA GLY A 63 25.45 3.16 -5.03
C GLY A 63 24.37 2.98 -6.10
N GLN A 64 24.03 1.72 -6.37
CA GLN A 64 22.96 1.33 -7.29
C GLN A 64 21.77 0.78 -6.51
N ASP A 65 20.59 0.75 -7.17
CA ASP A 65 19.43 0.11 -6.60
C ASP A 65 19.71 -1.38 -6.35
N ASN A 66 19.25 -1.88 -5.21
CA ASN A 66 19.43 -3.29 -4.87
C ASN A 66 18.47 -4.16 -5.72
N ILE A 67 19.05 -5.01 -6.56
CA ILE A 67 18.31 -5.95 -7.39
C ILE A 67 18.15 -7.25 -6.58
N LEU A 68 16.92 -7.60 -6.27
CA LEU A 68 16.58 -8.81 -5.54
C LEU A 68 16.79 -10.06 -6.42
N SER A 69 17.17 -11.18 -5.80
CA SER A 69 17.26 -12.44 -6.52
C SER A 69 15.87 -12.94 -6.94
N LYS A 70 15.81 -13.89 -7.88
CA LYS A 70 14.53 -14.45 -8.33
C LYS A 70 13.74 -15.08 -7.18
N GLU A 71 14.42 -15.79 -6.30
CA GLU A 71 13.83 -16.45 -5.15
C GLU A 71 13.19 -15.44 -4.19
N VAL A 72 13.87 -14.30 -3.97
CA VAL A 72 13.35 -13.21 -3.13
C VAL A 72 12.18 -12.51 -3.81
N ILE A 73 12.20 -12.33 -5.14
CA ILE A 73 11.08 -11.75 -5.90
C ILE A 73 9.86 -12.67 -5.87
N GLU A 74 10.06 -13.99 -6.02
CA GLU A 74 8.97 -14.98 -5.89
C GLU A 74 8.37 -14.97 -4.48
N GLU A 75 9.18 -14.88 -3.45
CA GLU A 75 8.73 -14.72 -2.07
C GLU A 75 8.04 -13.37 -1.85
N LEU A 76 8.59 -12.27 -2.37
CA LEU A 76 8.00 -10.94 -2.30
C LEU A 76 6.62 -10.89 -2.98
N GLY A 77 6.42 -11.66 -4.05
CA GLY A 77 5.16 -11.77 -4.78
C GLY A 77 4.88 -10.60 -5.72
N THR A 78 5.87 -9.77 -6.02
CA THR A 78 5.77 -8.69 -7.01
C THR A 78 7.11 -8.35 -7.64
N GLU A 79 7.09 -8.02 -8.94
CA GLU A 79 8.24 -7.49 -9.68
C GLU A 79 8.30 -5.95 -9.68
N ASN A 80 7.20 -5.28 -9.30
CA ASN A 80 7.16 -3.83 -9.21
C ASN A 80 7.60 -3.37 -7.80
N TYR A 81 8.90 -3.30 -7.61
CA TYR A 81 9.53 -2.87 -6.36
C TYR A 81 10.67 -1.88 -6.63
N LEU A 82 11.09 -1.18 -5.58
CA LEU A 82 12.30 -0.37 -5.51
C LEU A 82 12.99 -0.65 -4.18
N SER A 83 14.29 -0.91 -4.19
CA SER A 83 15.12 -0.97 -2.97
C SER A 83 16.34 -0.09 -3.21
N ARG A 84 16.40 1.04 -2.49
CA ARG A 84 17.36 2.12 -2.73
C ARG A 84 17.85 2.72 -1.44
N VAL A 85 19.15 2.99 -1.39
CA VAL A 85 19.79 3.67 -0.27
C VAL A 85 19.95 5.15 -0.60
N TYR A 86 19.52 6.01 0.30
CA TYR A 86 19.70 7.45 0.24
C TYR A 86 20.64 7.92 1.36
N ARG A 87 21.41 8.94 1.04
CA ARG A 87 22.19 9.73 2.01
C ARG A 87 21.62 11.13 2.07
N GLY A 88 21.38 11.59 3.27
CA GLY A 88 21.00 12.97 3.58
C GLY A 88 21.75 13.49 4.78
N GLU A 89 21.26 14.56 5.36
CA GLU A 89 21.77 15.16 6.58
C GLU A 89 20.65 15.36 7.59
N PHE A 90 20.90 15.03 8.83
CA PHE A 90 19.99 15.25 9.96
C PHE A 90 20.76 15.79 11.15
N ASN A 91 20.35 16.94 11.69
CA ASN A 91 21.01 17.63 12.80
C ASN A 91 22.52 17.86 12.58
N GLY A 92 22.92 18.21 11.33
CA GLY A 92 24.31 18.44 10.98
C GLY A 92 25.18 17.18 10.87
N LYS A 93 24.55 15.97 10.87
CA LYS A 93 25.24 14.69 10.70
C LYS A 93 24.73 13.97 9.44
N PRO A 94 25.62 13.33 8.68
CA PRO A 94 25.20 12.48 7.59
C PRO A 94 24.35 11.30 8.13
N VAL A 95 23.26 11.00 7.44
CA VAL A 95 22.39 9.87 7.74
C VAL A 95 22.15 9.05 6.48
N ILE A 96 22.13 7.73 6.64
CA ILE A 96 21.80 6.79 5.57
C ILE A 96 20.47 6.13 5.90
N ILE A 97 19.57 6.14 4.92
CA ILE A 97 18.27 5.50 5.01
C ILE A 97 18.04 4.62 3.77
N GLU A 98 17.65 3.39 3.97
CA GLU A 98 17.19 2.51 2.91
C GLU A 98 15.68 2.66 2.76
N LEU A 99 15.24 2.93 1.53
CA LEU A 99 13.84 2.93 1.11
C LEU A 99 13.56 1.65 0.34
N HIS A 100 12.57 0.89 0.80
CA HIS A 100 12.04 -0.24 0.07
C HIS A 100 10.54 -0.03 -0.20
N LEU A 101 10.19 -0.02 -1.49
CA LEU A 101 8.81 0.07 -1.98
C LEU A 101 8.45 -1.23 -2.68
N ALA A 102 7.22 -1.70 -2.48
CA ALA A 102 6.70 -2.86 -3.21
C ALA A 102 5.21 -2.67 -3.47
N TYR A 103 4.81 -2.77 -4.75
CA TYR A 103 3.44 -2.56 -5.22
C TYR A 103 2.74 -3.91 -5.47
N TYR A 104 1.53 -4.02 -4.97
CA TYR A 104 0.70 -5.21 -5.07
C TYR A 104 -0.70 -4.85 -5.57
N THR A 105 -1.31 -5.73 -6.38
CA THR A 105 -2.63 -5.47 -6.94
C THR A 105 -3.41 -6.76 -7.22
N GLY A 106 -4.75 -6.66 -7.31
CA GLY A 106 -5.65 -7.79 -7.52
C GLY A 106 -5.94 -8.58 -6.26
N MET A 107 -6.09 -9.92 -6.40
CA MET A 107 -6.27 -10.82 -5.26
C MET A 107 -4.98 -10.90 -4.44
N ILE A 108 -5.04 -10.28 -3.26
CA ILE A 108 -3.91 -10.17 -2.35
C ILE A 108 -4.09 -11.19 -1.24
N ASP A 109 -3.79 -12.44 -1.53
CA ASP A 109 -3.89 -13.55 -0.56
C ASP A 109 -2.71 -13.58 0.41
N THR A 110 -1.61 -12.93 0.06
CA THR A 110 -0.40 -12.94 0.87
C THR A 110 -0.44 -11.87 1.94
N VAL A 111 -0.07 -12.25 3.16
CA VAL A 111 0.21 -11.28 4.22
C VAL A 111 1.41 -10.45 3.79
N PRO A 112 1.32 -9.11 3.81
CA PRO A 112 2.46 -8.26 3.46
C PRO A 112 3.73 -8.66 4.21
N HIS A 113 4.86 -8.74 3.49
CA HIS A 113 6.15 -8.98 4.10
C HIS A 113 6.56 -7.78 4.96
N VAL A 114 6.54 -7.96 6.27
CA VAL A 114 6.89 -6.91 7.24
C VAL A 114 8.25 -7.19 7.87
N PRO A 115 9.00 -6.16 8.32
CA PRO A 115 10.33 -6.31 8.90
C PRO A 115 10.40 -7.36 10.00
N GLU A 116 9.38 -7.47 10.84
CA GLU A 116 9.31 -8.42 11.94
C GLU A 116 9.43 -9.89 11.50
N ARG A 117 9.12 -10.19 10.24
CA ARG A 117 9.30 -11.52 9.66
C ARG A 117 10.61 -11.65 8.91
N CYS A 118 10.91 -10.66 8.05
CA CYS A 118 12.07 -10.73 7.16
C CYS A 118 13.40 -10.61 7.95
N PHE A 119 13.49 -9.70 8.91
CA PHE A 119 14.72 -9.46 9.65
C PHE A 119 15.01 -10.58 10.66
N VAL A 120 13.98 -11.10 11.34
CA VAL A 120 14.13 -12.26 12.22
C VAL A 120 14.49 -13.50 11.42
N GLY A 121 13.86 -13.72 10.24
CA GLY A 121 14.26 -14.78 9.31
C GLY A 121 15.69 -14.64 8.80
N GLY A 122 16.21 -13.40 8.68
CA GLY A 122 17.59 -13.08 8.34
C GLY A 122 18.60 -13.20 9.49
N GLY A 123 18.15 -13.56 10.70
CA GLY A 123 19.00 -13.78 11.87
C GLY A 123 19.19 -12.56 12.78
N MET A 124 18.41 -11.50 12.59
CA MET A 124 18.33 -10.39 13.55
C MET A 124 17.38 -10.73 14.71
N VAL A 125 17.58 -10.10 15.84
CA VAL A 125 16.71 -10.23 17.01
C VAL A 125 15.96 -8.92 17.22
N GLN A 126 14.66 -9.00 17.50
CA GLN A 126 13.90 -7.81 17.88
C GLN A 126 14.43 -7.27 19.21
N ASP A 127 14.81 -5.99 19.24
CA ASP A 127 15.44 -5.33 20.38
C ASP A 127 14.60 -4.17 20.89
N GLY A 128 13.42 -4.49 21.35
CA GLY A 128 12.46 -3.55 21.90
C GLY A 128 11.03 -3.72 21.38
N ALA A 129 10.12 -2.91 21.91
CA ALA A 129 8.72 -2.94 21.48
C ALA A 129 8.55 -2.25 20.13
N THR A 130 7.65 -2.78 19.30
CA THR A 130 7.19 -2.09 18.09
C THR A 130 6.38 -0.86 18.50
N GLN A 131 6.69 0.27 17.90
CA GLN A 131 6.03 1.56 18.15
C GLN A 131 5.37 2.07 16.87
N THR A 132 4.37 2.93 17.01
CA THR A 132 3.79 3.66 15.89
C THR A 132 4.03 5.15 16.15
N VAL A 133 4.84 5.76 15.28
CA VAL A 133 5.27 7.16 15.42
C VAL A 133 4.72 7.99 14.25
N PRO A 134 4.49 9.29 14.42
CA PRO A 134 4.09 10.16 13.32
C PRO A 134 5.23 10.30 12.31
N ILE A 135 4.87 10.51 11.05
CA ILE A 135 5.77 10.98 10.00
C ILE A 135 5.39 12.43 9.74
N PRO A 136 6.17 13.41 10.23
CA PRO A 136 5.90 14.81 9.96
C PRO A 136 6.22 15.14 8.50
N LEU A 137 5.24 15.71 7.79
CA LEU A 137 5.41 16.26 6.45
C LEU A 137 5.23 17.77 6.47
N ASP A 138 5.91 18.44 5.55
CA ASP A 138 5.70 19.85 5.26
C ASP A 138 4.43 20.03 4.40
N LEU A 139 3.27 20.11 5.06
CA LEU A 139 1.99 20.26 4.39
C LEU A 139 1.83 21.63 3.69
N GLU A 140 2.66 22.64 4.00
CA GLU A 140 2.64 23.94 3.31
C GLU A 140 3.07 23.81 1.84
N ARG A 141 3.78 22.74 1.50
CA ARG A 141 4.18 22.41 0.12
C ARG A 141 3.04 21.79 -0.71
N LEU A 142 1.93 21.45 -0.07
CA LEU A 142 0.78 20.84 -0.69
C LEU A 142 -0.37 21.85 -0.80
N SER A 143 -1.30 21.58 -1.70
CA SER A 143 -2.53 22.35 -1.83
C SER A 143 -3.73 21.41 -1.71
N ILE A 144 -4.83 21.89 -1.14
CA ILE A 144 -6.08 21.13 -1.19
C ILE A 144 -6.57 21.11 -2.64
N ASP A 145 -6.90 19.92 -3.16
CA ASP A 145 -7.39 19.74 -4.51
C ASP A 145 -8.79 20.37 -4.66
N PRO A 146 -8.95 21.44 -5.46
CA PRO A 146 -10.23 22.13 -5.60
C PRO A 146 -11.26 21.36 -6.45
N TYR A 147 -10.82 20.28 -7.11
CA TYR A 147 -11.66 19.46 -8.00
C TYR A 147 -12.21 18.20 -7.29
N VAL A 148 -11.90 18.02 -6.02
CA VAL A 148 -12.40 16.91 -5.21
C VAL A 148 -13.60 17.37 -4.38
N ASP A 149 -14.67 16.59 -4.37
CA ASP A 149 -15.82 16.85 -3.51
C ASP A 149 -15.42 16.60 -2.05
N GLN A 150 -15.19 17.69 -1.31
CA GLN A 150 -14.77 17.63 0.08
C GLN A 150 -15.87 17.08 1.03
N ALA A 151 -17.14 17.10 0.61
CA ALA A 151 -18.22 16.52 1.39
C ALA A 151 -18.18 14.98 1.34
N GLU A 152 -17.70 14.42 0.23
CA GLU A 152 -17.59 12.98 0.02
C GLU A 152 -16.24 12.42 0.49
N TYR A 153 -15.13 13.08 0.13
CA TYR A 153 -13.77 12.55 0.30
C TYR A 153 -12.97 13.25 1.41
N GLY A 154 -13.52 14.29 2.03
CA GLY A 154 -12.76 15.15 2.92
C GLY A 154 -11.77 16.06 2.20
N SER A 155 -10.84 16.65 2.94
CA SER A 155 -9.78 17.49 2.38
C SER A 155 -8.68 16.58 1.79
N VAL A 156 -8.62 16.51 0.47
CA VAL A 156 -7.57 15.75 -0.25
C VAL A 156 -6.48 16.73 -0.68
N TYR A 157 -5.26 16.46 -0.25
CA TYR A 157 -4.10 17.23 -0.68
C TYR A 157 -3.66 16.82 -2.09
N SER A 158 -3.05 17.76 -2.79
CA SER A 158 -2.37 17.53 -4.07
C SER A 158 -1.02 18.24 -4.10
N ALA A 159 -0.11 17.70 -4.89
CA ALA A 159 1.18 18.30 -5.19
C ALA A 159 1.35 18.47 -6.70
N VAL A 160 2.22 19.40 -7.09
CA VAL A 160 2.69 19.47 -8.47
C VAL A 160 3.77 18.40 -8.65
N GLY A 161 3.42 17.36 -9.39
CA GLY A 161 4.33 16.26 -9.72
C GLY A 161 5.24 16.56 -10.90
N GLU A 162 5.92 15.51 -11.36
CA GLU A 162 6.71 15.54 -12.59
C GLU A 162 5.83 16.02 -13.76
N ASN A 163 6.40 16.78 -14.68
CA ASN A 163 5.69 17.37 -15.84
C ASN A 163 4.53 18.32 -15.50
N PHE A 164 4.57 18.96 -14.34
CA PHE A 164 3.55 19.92 -13.88
C PHE A 164 2.13 19.33 -13.76
N GLN A 165 2.01 18.03 -13.67
CA GLN A 165 0.71 17.39 -13.41
C GLN A 165 0.37 17.47 -11.93
N SER A 166 -0.92 17.70 -11.62
CA SER A 166 -1.42 17.57 -10.26
C SER A 166 -1.46 16.09 -9.87
N VAL A 167 -0.92 15.76 -8.72
CA VAL A 167 -0.90 14.41 -8.14
C VAL A 167 -1.58 14.46 -6.79
N ARG A 168 -2.66 13.70 -6.64
CA ARG A 168 -3.40 13.59 -5.38
C ARG A 168 -2.61 12.78 -4.35
N MET A 169 -2.62 13.27 -3.12
CA MET A 169 -2.06 12.58 -1.97
C MET A 169 -3.09 11.59 -1.40
N PRO A 170 -2.67 10.68 -0.52
CA PRO A 170 -3.58 9.77 0.15
C PRO A 170 -4.64 10.51 0.97
N PHE A 171 -5.79 9.87 1.16
CA PHE A 171 -6.83 10.34 2.06
C PHE A 171 -6.30 10.48 3.49
N GLU A 172 -6.78 11.50 4.21
CA GLU A 172 -6.47 11.74 5.62
C GLU A 172 -4.96 11.78 5.90
N LEU A 173 -4.17 12.35 4.96
CA LEU A 173 -2.70 12.39 5.01
C LEU A 173 -2.17 12.97 6.32
N ASP A 174 -2.76 14.06 6.78
CA ASP A 174 -2.38 14.81 7.98
C ASP A 174 -2.58 14.03 9.28
N SER A 175 -3.55 13.14 9.32
CA SER A 175 -3.95 12.42 10.55
C SER A 175 -3.50 10.96 10.57
N ARG A 176 -3.37 10.33 9.40
CA ARG A 176 -3.10 8.88 9.29
C ARG A 176 -1.68 8.51 8.96
N LEU A 177 -0.85 9.45 8.51
CA LEU A 177 0.52 9.12 8.13
C LEU A 177 1.38 8.84 9.35
N LYS A 178 1.56 7.56 9.63
CA LYS A 178 2.32 7.05 10.78
C LYS A 178 3.21 5.90 10.33
N LEU A 179 4.38 5.84 10.91
CA LEU A 179 5.36 4.78 10.69
C LEU A 179 5.27 3.76 11.83
N ARG A 180 5.06 2.50 11.51
CA ARG A 180 5.18 1.40 12.44
C ARG A 180 6.62 0.94 12.47
N VAL A 181 7.32 1.19 13.55
CA VAL A 181 8.77 0.98 13.70
C VAL A 181 9.05 -0.14 14.68
N THR A 182 9.97 -1.03 14.31
CA THR A 182 10.50 -2.08 15.18
C THR A 182 12.03 -1.96 15.20
N PRO A 183 12.65 -1.85 16.38
CA PRO A 183 14.09 -1.93 16.52
C PRO A 183 14.55 -3.39 16.48
N PHE A 184 15.68 -3.64 15.81
CA PHE A 184 16.34 -4.93 15.74
C PHE A 184 17.82 -4.80 16.10
N LEU A 185 18.40 -5.87 16.63
CA LEU A 185 19.82 -6.04 16.88
C LEU A 185 20.38 -7.07 15.89
N ASP A 186 21.38 -6.68 15.13
CA ASP A 186 22.22 -7.64 14.42
C ASP A 186 23.24 -8.19 15.42
N VAL A 187 23.02 -9.41 15.87
CA VAL A 187 23.88 -10.08 16.87
C VAL A 187 25.31 -10.33 16.40
N ARG A 188 25.57 -10.26 15.09
CA ARG A 188 26.92 -10.47 14.53
C ARG A 188 27.76 -9.21 14.61
N SER A 189 27.16 -8.06 14.36
CA SER A 189 27.85 -6.76 14.36
C SER A 189 27.64 -5.98 15.66
N ASP A 190 26.76 -6.44 16.55
CA ASP A 190 26.30 -5.74 17.76
C ASP A 190 25.77 -4.33 17.45
N ARG A 191 25.12 -4.19 16.27
CA ARG A 191 24.55 -2.93 15.81
C ARG A 191 23.05 -2.99 15.82
N ARG A 192 22.43 -1.91 16.30
CA ARG A 192 20.99 -1.72 16.25
C ARG A 192 20.58 -1.13 14.90
N VAL A 193 19.46 -1.61 14.37
CA VAL A 193 18.80 -1.07 13.18
C VAL A 193 17.34 -0.81 13.48
N PHE A 194 16.81 0.29 12.99
CA PHE A 194 15.38 0.60 13.05
C PHE A 194 14.77 0.38 11.69
N ALA A 195 13.72 -0.43 11.63
CA ALA A 195 12.95 -0.66 10.42
C ALA A 195 11.50 -0.25 10.66
N GLY A 196 11.01 0.66 9.84
CA GLY A 196 9.66 1.18 9.94
C GLY A 196 8.93 1.09 8.61
N TYR A 197 7.60 0.93 8.65
CA TYR A 197 6.79 0.84 7.44
C TYR A 197 5.39 1.40 7.64
N PHE A 198 4.78 1.74 6.52
CA PHE A 198 3.34 1.96 6.36
C PHE A 198 2.91 1.45 4.99
N PHE A 199 1.62 1.51 4.73
CA PHE A 199 1.04 1.10 3.46
C PHE A 199 0.15 2.21 2.90
N LEU A 200 0.19 2.34 1.58
CA LEU A 200 -0.80 3.05 0.79
C LEU A 200 -1.73 2.00 0.19
N ALA A 201 -3.02 2.05 0.45
CA ALA A 201 -3.96 1.04 -0.01
C ALA A 201 -5.28 1.69 -0.43
N ASN A 202 -5.71 1.47 -1.67
CA ASN A 202 -6.98 2.00 -2.19
C ASN A 202 -7.18 3.49 -1.83
N GLY A 203 -6.15 4.30 -2.05
CA GLY A 203 -6.15 5.74 -1.76
C GLY A 203 -5.96 6.13 -0.30
N GLY A 204 -6.05 5.20 0.65
CA GLY A 204 -5.86 5.45 2.09
C GLY A 204 -4.48 5.06 2.60
N ILE A 205 -4.25 5.30 3.89
CA ILE A 205 -3.02 4.97 4.61
C ILE A 205 -3.32 3.95 5.71
N ALA A 206 -2.46 2.94 5.83
CA ALA A 206 -2.52 1.93 6.88
C ALA A 206 -1.14 1.72 7.51
N SER A 207 -1.08 1.59 8.83
CA SER A 207 0.16 1.29 9.57
C SER A 207 0.26 -0.16 10.04
N SER A 208 -0.69 -1.01 9.68
CA SER A 208 -0.63 -2.45 9.98
C SER A 208 -1.11 -3.31 8.82
N ALA A 209 -0.68 -4.57 8.77
CA ALA A 209 -1.12 -5.54 7.78
C ALA A 209 -2.65 -5.82 7.85
N ASN A 210 -3.26 -5.69 9.02
CA ASN A 210 -4.71 -5.86 9.17
C ASN A 210 -5.48 -4.69 8.57
N ASP A 211 -5.01 -3.45 8.79
CA ASP A 211 -5.64 -2.25 8.22
C ASP A 211 -5.55 -2.25 6.68
N VAL A 212 -4.43 -2.72 6.13
CA VAL A 212 -4.28 -2.93 4.68
C VAL A 212 -5.37 -3.86 4.15
N ARG A 213 -5.64 -4.97 4.84
CA ARG A 213 -6.68 -5.90 4.42
C ARG A 213 -8.05 -5.24 4.42
N VAL A 214 -8.37 -4.46 5.45
CA VAL A 214 -9.65 -3.73 5.53
C VAL A 214 -9.78 -2.76 4.36
N LEU A 215 -8.75 -1.95 4.07
CA LEU A 215 -8.77 -0.99 2.97
C LEU A 215 -8.78 -1.64 1.60
N SER A 216 -7.97 -2.69 1.40
CA SER A 216 -7.84 -3.36 0.09
C SER A 216 -9.02 -4.28 -0.24
N PHE A 217 -9.71 -4.80 0.75
CA PHE A 217 -10.83 -5.74 0.57
C PHE A 217 -12.21 -5.11 0.79
N ASP A 218 -12.36 -3.83 0.57
CA ASP A 218 -13.68 -3.21 0.53
C ASP A 218 -14.58 -3.98 -0.45
N PRO A 219 -15.66 -4.65 0.03
CA PRO A 219 -16.48 -5.51 -0.82
C PRO A 219 -17.22 -4.76 -1.93
N GLN A 220 -17.29 -3.45 -1.90
CA GLN A 220 -17.94 -2.61 -2.91
C GLN A 220 -17.03 -2.20 -4.06
N THR A 221 -15.71 -2.36 -3.92
CA THR A 221 -14.76 -2.00 -4.97
C THR A 221 -14.41 -3.19 -5.85
N THR A 222 -14.28 -2.96 -7.16
CA THR A 222 -13.89 -3.99 -8.14
C THR A 222 -12.38 -4.23 -8.11
N TYR A 223 -11.61 -3.18 -7.88
CA TYR A 223 -10.16 -3.19 -7.91
C TYR A 223 -9.57 -3.14 -6.52
N ALA A 224 -8.34 -3.58 -6.40
CA ALA A 224 -7.57 -3.40 -5.17
C ALA A 224 -6.08 -3.26 -5.48
N TYR A 225 -5.41 -2.39 -4.73
CA TYR A 225 -3.96 -2.31 -4.66
C TYR A 225 -3.49 -1.96 -3.26
N TYR A 226 -2.24 -2.28 -2.97
CA TYR A 226 -1.49 -1.64 -1.89
C TYR A 226 -0.01 -1.52 -2.26
N THR A 227 0.63 -0.51 -1.69
CA THR A 227 2.07 -0.29 -1.77
C THR A 227 2.65 -0.28 -0.38
N LYS A 228 3.60 -1.17 -0.11
CA LYS A 228 4.40 -1.10 1.11
C LYS A 228 5.46 -0.02 0.93
N VAL A 229 5.57 0.88 1.90
CA VAL A 229 6.63 1.88 2.02
C VAL A 229 7.40 1.57 3.29
N GLN A 230 8.66 1.18 3.18
CA GLN A 230 9.50 0.78 4.30
C GLN A 230 10.79 1.58 4.31
N PHE A 231 11.17 2.04 5.49
CA PHE A 231 12.43 2.71 5.78
C PHE A 231 13.26 1.88 6.76
N THR A 232 14.57 1.83 6.52
CA THR A 232 15.50 1.16 7.40
C THR A 232 16.74 2.03 7.60
N SER A 233 17.16 2.22 8.83
CA SER A 233 18.38 2.97 9.12
C SER A 233 19.15 2.38 10.30
N TRP A 234 20.47 2.41 10.17
CA TRP A 234 21.44 2.06 11.21
C TRP A 234 22.00 3.30 11.93
N ASP A 235 21.64 4.49 11.44
CA ASP A 235 22.22 5.76 11.87
C ASP A 235 21.27 6.57 12.76
N VAL A 236 20.18 5.94 13.23
CA VAL A 236 19.18 6.54 14.12
C VAL A 236 19.17 5.87 15.48
N GLU A 237 18.79 6.62 16.51
CA GLU A 237 18.82 6.15 17.91
C GLU A 237 17.41 5.84 18.44
N SER A 238 16.34 6.28 17.75
CA SER A 238 14.97 6.06 18.18
C SER A 238 13.99 5.87 17.01
N SER A 239 12.79 5.37 17.33
CA SER A 239 11.69 5.24 16.38
C SER A 239 11.21 6.59 15.88
N GLU A 240 11.17 7.58 16.76
CA GLU A 240 10.74 8.96 16.49
C GLU A 240 11.73 9.62 15.51
N GLU A 241 13.01 9.42 15.71
CA GLU A 241 14.07 9.94 14.84
C GLU A 241 13.94 9.35 13.43
N LEU A 242 13.69 8.03 13.30
CA LEU A 242 13.41 7.42 12.01
C LEU A 242 12.16 8.05 11.35
N GLY A 243 11.12 8.33 12.13
CA GLY A 243 9.90 8.98 11.63
C GLY A 243 10.16 10.37 11.04
N VAL A 244 10.98 11.18 11.71
CA VAL A 244 11.34 12.53 11.23
C VAL A 244 12.20 12.47 9.97
N ILE A 245 13.19 11.60 9.94
CA ILE A 245 14.07 11.42 8.77
C ILE A 245 13.27 10.88 7.58
N ALA A 246 12.38 9.90 7.81
CA ALA A 246 11.48 9.38 6.79
C ALA A 246 10.55 10.48 6.24
N GLY A 247 10.05 11.38 7.10
CA GLY A 247 9.24 12.53 6.71
C GLY A 247 9.98 13.45 5.74
N SER A 248 11.21 13.83 6.08
CA SER A 248 12.05 14.68 5.21
C SER A 248 12.31 14.07 3.82
N LEU A 249 12.50 12.75 3.74
CA LEU A 249 12.63 12.08 2.45
C LEU A 249 11.28 11.98 1.72
N LEU A 250 10.18 11.75 2.44
CA LEU A 250 8.84 11.66 1.87
C LEU A 250 8.30 12.99 1.37
N ASP A 251 8.70 14.13 1.93
CA ASP A 251 8.36 15.46 1.41
C ASP A 251 8.74 15.59 -0.08
N GLU A 252 9.81 14.92 -0.50
CA GLU A 252 10.29 14.90 -1.88
C GLU A 252 9.74 13.72 -2.70
N LEU A 253 9.56 12.55 -2.08
CA LEU A 253 9.24 11.33 -2.81
C LEU A 253 7.75 10.96 -2.81
N LEU A 254 6.95 11.42 -1.86
CA LEU A 254 5.54 11.04 -1.79
C LEU A 254 4.76 11.39 -3.05
N PRO A 255 4.89 12.59 -3.67
CA PRO A 255 4.23 12.88 -4.94
C PRO A 255 4.67 11.93 -6.07
N GLN A 256 5.94 11.52 -6.08
CA GLN A 256 6.46 10.59 -7.07
C GLN A 256 5.91 9.17 -6.86
N ILE A 257 5.78 8.75 -5.59
CA ILE A 257 5.16 7.45 -5.24
C ILE A 257 3.69 7.47 -5.66
N MET A 258 2.94 8.52 -5.32
CA MET A 258 1.52 8.64 -5.66
C MET A 258 1.27 8.66 -7.16
N ARG A 259 2.16 9.18 -7.96
CA ARG A 259 2.05 9.09 -9.43
C ARG A 259 2.21 7.66 -9.96
N ARG A 260 2.81 6.76 -9.20
CA ARG A 260 3.08 5.35 -9.56
C ARG A 260 2.07 4.38 -8.95
N VAL A 261 1.03 4.92 -8.36
CA VAL A 261 -0.14 4.15 -7.89
C VAL A 261 -1.42 4.72 -8.54
N PRO A 262 -2.52 3.96 -8.58
CA PRO A 262 -3.78 4.47 -9.13
C PRO A 262 -4.29 5.68 -8.33
N ASP A 263 -4.76 6.71 -9.03
CA ASP A 263 -5.59 7.76 -8.43
C ASP A 263 -6.93 7.14 -8.02
N TRP A 264 -7.11 6.96 -6.71
CA TRP A 264 -8.23 6.18 -6.21
C TRP A 264 -9.57 6.90 -6.36
N ILE A 265 -9.59 8.23 -6.39
CA ILE A 265 -10.81 9.01 -6.66
C ILE A 265 -11.29 8.72 -8.10
N GLU A 266 -10.38 8.72 -9.08
CA GLU A 266 -10.76 8.37 -10.46
C GLU A 266 -11.30 6.94 -10.56
N VAL A 267 -10.79 6.02 -9.73
CA VAL A 267 -11.28 4.64 -9.69
C VAL A 267 -12.68 4.56 -9.09
N MET A 268 -12.91 5.24 -7.96
CA MET A 268 -14.23 5.25 -7.28
C MET A 268 -15.29 5.92 -8.12
N GLU A 269 -14.95 7.00 -8.81
CA GLU A 269 -15.85 7.71 -9.73
C GLU A 269 -16.02 7.02 -11.08
N GLY A 270 -15.43 5.85 -11.30
CA GLY A 270 -15.56 5.08 -12.53
C GLY A 270 -14.79 5.63 -13.74
N ARG A 271 -13.99 6.69 -13.56
CA ARG A 271 -13.21 7.29 -14.65
C ARG A 271 -11.96 6.50 -15.03
N TYR A 272 -11.50 5.64 -14.13
CA TYR A 272 -10.33 4.79 -14.34
C TYR A 272 -10.53 3.40 -13.71
N PRO A 273 -10.02 2.31 -14.34
CA PRO A 273 -9.48 2.25 -15.70
C PRO A 273 -10.58 2.44 -16.78
N PRO A 274 -10.21 2.48 -18.08
CA PRO A 274 -11.19 2.71 -19.16
C PRO A 274 -12.34 1.70 -19.24
N ASP A 275 -12.15 0.50 -18.71
CA ASP A 275 -13.14 -0.58 -18.61
C ASP A 275 -13.76 -0.72 -17.22
N ASN A 276 -13.67 0.33 -16.39
CA ASN A 276 -14.25 0.32 -15.06
C ASN A 276 -15.78 0.07 -15.13
N PRO A 277 -16.33 -0.95 -14.45
CA PRO A 277 -17.74 -1.28 -14.49
C PRO A 277 -18.66 -0.17 -13.93
N ASN A 278 -18.10 0.77 -13.16
CA ASN A 278 -18.81 1.89 -12.56
C ASN A 278 -18.69 3.19 -13.40
N GLN A 279 -18.39 3.08 -14.70
CA GLN A 279 -18.29 4.27 -15.56
C GLN A 279 -19.57 5.12 -15.48
N PRO A 280 -19.46 6.44 -15.30
CA PRO A 280 -20.60 7.32 -15.36
C PRO A 280 -21.26 7.22 -16.74
N THR A 281 -22.55 6.99 -16.75
CA THR A 281 -23.33 6.98 -18.01
C THR A 281 -23.15 8.33 -18.70
N PRO A 282 -22.79 8.37 -20.00
CA PRO A 282 -22.70 9.62 -20.72
C PRO A 282 -23.99 10.41 -20.52
N SER A 283 -23.92 11.59 -19.95
CA SER A 283 -25.08 12.49 -19.92
C SER A 283 -25.40 12.85 -21.38
N ASN A 284 -26.50 12.31 -21.91
CA ASN A 284 -27.05 12.78 -23.17
C ASN A 284 -27.40 14.27 -22.98
N GLY A 285 -26.49 15.16 -23.45
CA GLY A 285 -26.68 16.58 -23.51
C GLY A 285 -27.67 16.94 -24.64
#